data_8d2b9f85e568dccd73e035f5d17931e4
#
_entry.id   8d2b9f85e568dccd73e035f5d17931e4
#
_cell.length_a   1.000
_cell.length_b   1.000
_cell.length_c   1.000
_cell.angle_alpha   90.00
_cell.angle_beta   90.00
_cell.angle_gamma   90.00
#
_symmetry.space_group_name_H-M   'P 1'
#
loop_
_entity.id
_entity.type
_entity.pdbx_description
1 polymer ?
#
loop_
_entity_poly.entity_id
_entity_poly.type
_entity_poly.pdbx_seq_one_letter_code
_entity_poly.pdbx_strand_id
1 'polypeptide(L)'
;WRKSTGLRALRRRLVWLLHAKNGGEASKSGTLSPFINFKGVIMSIAILGAGVMGEALLSGLVRSGLDPANITITDPRSERLTELTAKFGVKSSDNSSAVLHAKIVFAVVKPQDMAALLDEISKSIQPGTLFISMAAGTTTESIQQRLPNGTPIVRVMPNTPALVDKGMSAISPGSHCDEEHLKQAEQLLSSLGKVIQVAEKHQDAVTAISGSGPAYIFYVVEAMIEAGVLLGLPRATATTLT
;
A
#
# COMPACT_ATOMS: atom_id res chain seq x y z
N TRP A 1 -26.49 -5.28 -2.51
CA TRP A 1 -25.80 -3.99 -2.32
C TRP A 1 -25.69 -3.27 -3.65
N ARG A 2 -26.64 -2.38 -3.91
CA ARG A 2 -26.67 -1.56 -5.13
C ARG A 2 -25.56 -0.50 -5.06
N LYS A 3 -24.85 -0.37 -6.21
CA LYS A 3 -23.75 0.57 -6.47
C LYS A 3 -24.18 2.00 -6.11
N SER A 4 -23.77 2.55 -4.97
CA SER A 4 -23.95 3.96 -4.70
C SER A 4 -22.87 4.74 -5.46
N THR A 5 -23.26 5.37 -6.55
CA THR A 5 -22.42 6.27 -7.34
C THR A 5 -21.88 7.46 -6.53
N GLY A 6 -22.52 7.80 -5.41
CA GLY A 6 -22.14 8.88 -4.49
C GLY A 6 -20.80 8.65 -3.77
N LEU A 7 -20.58 7.45 -3.22
CA LEU A 7 -19.34 7.15 -2.46
C LEU A 7 -18.07 7.22 -3.32
N ARG A 8 -18.17 6.86 -4.61
CA ARG A 8 -17.03 6.95 -5.55
C ARG A 8 -16.73 8.41 -5.92
N ALA A 9 -17.77 9.25 -6.04
CA ALA A 9 -17.59 10.66 -6.35
C ALA A 9 -17.01 11.43 -5.15
N LEU A 10 -17.46 11.12 -3.93
CA LEU A 10 -16.94 11.72 -2.70
C LEU A 10 -15.47 11.33 -2.48
N ARG A 11 -15.12 10.05 -2.68
CA ARG A 11 -13.74 9.56 -2.60
C ARG A 11 -12.81 10.27 -3.59
N ARG A 12 -13.25 10.48 -4.85
CA ARG A 12 -12.47 11.22 -5.85
C ARG A 12 -12.31 12.70 -5.49
N ARG A 13 -13.35 13.34 -4.93
CA ARG A 13 -13.30 14.75 -4.51
C ARG A 13 -12.44 14.96 -3.27
N LEU A 14 -12.51 14.08 -2.26
CA LEU A 14 -11.66 14.19 -1.07
C LEU A 14 -10.18 14.00 -1.42
N VAL A 15 -9.86 13.03 -2.26
CA VAL A 15 -8.49 12.82 -2.77
C VAL A 15 -8.04 14.05 -3.56
N TRP A 16 -8.91 14.65 -4.38
CA TRP A 16 -8.59 15.87 -5.15
C TRP A 16 -8.40 17.09 -4.24
N LEU A 17 -9.24 17.30 -3.23
CA LEU A 17 -9.12 18.40 -2.25
C LEU A 17 -7.84 18.30 -1.41
N LEU A 18 -7.44 17.09 -1.04
CA LEU A 18 -6.18 16.84 -0.32
C LEU A 18 -4.95 17.10 -1.21
N HIS A 19 -5.06 16.86 -2.53
CA HIS A 19 -4.00 17.18 -3.49
C HIS A 19 -3.96 18.68 -3.86
N ALA A 20 -5.10 19.35 -3.97
CA ALA A 20 -5.19 20.76 -4.35
C ALA A 20 -4.62 21.72 -3.29
N LYS A 21 -4.63 21.36 -2.01
CA LYS A 21 -4.02 22.16 -0.93
C LYS A 21 -2.49 22.09 -0.86
N ASN A 22 -1.88 21.13 -1.52
CA ASN A 22 -0.41 21.00 -1.54
C ASN A 22 0.28 21.68 -2.74
N GLY A 23 -0.46 22.45 -3.53
CA GLY A 23 0.04 23.23 -4.68
C GLY A 23 0.53 24.64 -4.36
N GLY A 24 0.83 24.96 -3.11
CA GLY A 24 1.32 26.27 -2.71
C GLY A 24 2.48 26.18 -1.72
N GLU A 25 3.63 26.67 -2.17
CA GLU A 25 4.85 27.00 -1.42
C GLU A 25 5.61 25.86 -0.76
N ALA A 26 6.71 25.47 -1.38
CA ALA A 26 7.82 24.75 -0.76
C ALA A 26 8.41 25.60 0.39
N SER A 27 7.86 25.45 1.58
CA SER A 27 8.46 25.94 2.81
C SER A 27 9.74 25.14 3.07
N LYS A 28 10.89 25.79 2.94
CA LYS A 28 12.20 25.33 3.40
C LYS A 28 12.19 25.25 4.93
N SER A 29 11.63 24.21 5.50
CA SER A 29 11.93 23.81 6.87
C SER A 29 12.51 22.40 6.82
N GLY A 30 13.83 22.32 6.89
CA GLY A 30 14.57 21.06 6.93
C GLY A 30 14.33 20.32 8.24
N THR A 31 13.33 19.47 8.24
CA THR A 31 13.33 18.28 9.07
C THR A 31 13.56 17.12 8.11
N LEU A 32 14.85 16.75 7.98
CA LEU A 32 15.25 15.49 7.38
C LEU A 32 14.50 14.38 8.11
N SER A 33 13.45 13.86 7.48
CA SER A 33 12.91 12.56 7.82
C SER A 33 14.09 11.57 7.83
N PRO A 34 14.20 10.64 8.77
CA PRO A 34 15.29 9.66 8.79
C PRO A 34 15.11 8.71 7.63
N PHE A 35 15.49 9.17 6.43
CA PHE A 35 15.41 8.36 5.23
C PHE A 35 16.48 7.27 5.25
N ILE A 36 16.02 6.12 4.97
CA ILE A 36 16.63 4.84 4.68
C ILE A 36 17.96 5.04 3.95
N ASN A 37 19.04 5.07 4.69
CA ASN A 37 20.36 4.98 4.10
C ASN A 37 20.76 3.51 4.05
N PHE A 38 20.25 2.78 3.08
CA PHE A 38 20.79 1.47 2.72
C PHE A 38 22.14 1.69 2.02
N LYS A 39 23.17 2.13 2.77
CA LYS A 39 24.50 2.40 2.26
C LYS A 39 25.01 1.19 1.48
N GLY A 40 25.01 1.31 0.16
CA GLY A 40 25.73 0.41 -0.74
C GLY A 40 25.01 -0.88 -1.13
N VAL A 41 23.79 -1.14 -0.69
CA VAL A 41 23.01 -2.28 -1.16
C VAL A 41 22.02 -1.81 -2.23
N ILE A 42 22.20 -2.26 -3.45
CA ILE A 42 21.20 -2.09 -4.53
C ILE A 42 20.00 -2.93 -4.13
N MET A 43 18.95 -2.29 -3.63
CA MET A 43 17.73 -2.97 -3.21
C MET A 43 16.77 -3.02 -4.39
N SER A 44 16.63 -4.19 -5.02
CA SER A 44 15.66 -4.43 -6.07
C SER A 44 14.30 -4.80 -5.46
N ILE A 45 13.25 -4.08 -5.84
CA ILE A 45 11.89 -4.24 -5.32
C ILE A 45 10.95 -4.63 -6.46
N ALA A 46 10.14 -5.68 -6.25
CA ALA A 46 9.02 -5.99 -7.11
C ALA A 46 7.70 -5.64 -6.40
N ILE A 47 6.80 -4.95 -7.09
CA ILE A 47 5.43 -4.65 -6.62
C ILE A 47 4.46 -5.40 -7.53
N LEU A 48 3.90 -6.49 -7.02
CA LEU A 48 2.94 -7.34 -7.73
C LEU A 48 1.52 -6.83 -7.47
N GLY A 49 0.93 -6.20 -8.49
CA GLY A 49 -0.34 -5.50 -8.40
C GLY A 49 -0.19 -3.99 -8.29
N ALA A 50 -0.32 -3.30 -9.43
CA ALA A 50 -0.21 -1.85 -9.56
C ALA A 50 -1.58 -1.14 -9.45
N GLY A 51 -2.47 -1.66 -8.59
CA GLY A 51 -3.75 -1.02 -8.26
C GLY A 51 -3.55 0.27 -7.45
N VAL A 52 -4.64 0.75 -6.83
CA VAL A 52 -4.62 1.99 -6.03
C VAL A 52 -3.60 1.93 -4.88
N MET A 53 -3.55 0.80 -4.16
CA MET A 53 -2.61 0.64 -3.04
C MET A 53 -1.17 0.40 -3.55
N GLY A 54 -1.00 -0.34 -4.67
CA GLY A 54 0.31 -0.52 -5.29
C GLY A 54 0.89 0.80 -5.80
N GLU A 55 0.07 1.68 -6.39
CA GLU A 55 0.51 3.03 -6.78
C GLU A 55 0.86 3.87 -5.55
N ALA A 56 0.08 3.81 -4.46
CA ALA A 56 0.41 4.52 -3.23
C ALA A 56 1.78 4.09 -2.70
N LEU A 57 2.02 2.77 -2.62
CA LEU A 57 3.31 2.22 -2.21
C LEU A 57 4.44 2.70 -3.13
N LEU A 58 4.30 2.53 -4.44
CA LEU A 58 5.27 2.99 -5.43
C LEU A 58 5.60 4.48 -5.25
N SER A 59 4.57 5.32 -5.18
CA SER A 59 4.72 6.76 -5.00
C SER A 59 5.44 7.10 -3.70
N GLY A 60 5.09 6.43 -2.59
CA GLY A 60 5.76 6.61 -1.29
C GLY A 60 7.24 6.24 -1.34
N LEU A 61 7.56 5.09 -1.94
CA LEU A 61 8.94 4.61 -2.07
C LEU A 61 9.80 5.57 -2.91
N VAL A 62 9.29 6.03 -4.05
CA VAL A 62 10.00 6.99 -4.92
C VAL A 62 10.21 8.32 -4.20
N ARG A 63 9.18 8.86 -3.51
CA ARG A 63 9.33 10.08 -2.72
C ARG A 63 10.29 9.93 -1.54
N SER A 64 10.43 8.73 -0.99
CA SER A 64 11.40 8.45 0.08
C SER A 64 12.85 8.37 -0.41
N GLY A 65 13.10 8.53 -1.71
CA GLY A 65 14.43 8.57 -2.32
C GLY A 65 14.93 7.23 -2.85
N LEU A 66 14.06 6.22 -2.95
CA LEU A 66 14.40 4.98 -3.66
C LEU A 66 14.50 5.26 -5.17
N ASP A 67 15.59 4.78 -5.78
CA ASP A 67 15.80 4.90 -7.22
C ASP A 67 14.72 4.12 -7.99
N PRO A 68 13.90 4.78 -8.83
CA PRO A 68 12.88 4.11 -9.63
C PRO A 68 13.43 2.98 -10.51
N ALA A 69 14.70 3.07 -10.96
CA ALA A 69 15.35 2.04 -11.75
C ALA A 69 15.47 0.69 -11.03
N ASN A 70 15.36 0.68 -9.70
CA ASN A 70 15.40 -0.51 -8.86
C ASN A 70 14.01 -1.06 -8.51
N ILE A 71 12.93 -0.45 -9.03
CA ILE A 71 11.56 -0.88 -8.78
C ILE A 71 10.96 -1.45 -10.08
N THR A 72 10.42 -2.66 -9.97
CA THR A 72 9.66 -3.32 -11.06
C THR A 72 8.21 -3.50 -10.61
N ILE A 73 7.26 -3.09 -11.42
CA ILE A 73 5.83 -3.25 -11.17
C ILE A 73 5.20 -4.28 -12.10
N THR A 74 4.16 -4.96 -11.63
CA THR A 74 3.34 -5.86 -12.45
C THR A 74 1.85 -5.56 -12.26
N ASP A 75 1.06 -5.73 -13.29
CA ASP A 75 -0.40 -5.66 -13.27
C ASP A 75 -0.95 -6.34 -14.53
N PRO A 76 -2.08 -7.03 -14.49
CA PRO A 76 -2.67 -7.63 -15.68
C PRO A 76 -3.13 -6.59 -16.72
N ARG A 77 -3.28 -5.32 -16.34
CA ARG A 77 -3.69 -4.22 -17.22
C ARG A 77 -2.47 -3.51 -17.79
N SER A 78 -2.14 -3.76 -19.06
CA SER A 78 -0.99 -3.16 -19.75
C SER A 78 -1.04 -1.62 -19.79
N GLU A 79 -2.23 -1.05 -19.93
CA GLU A 79 -2.44 0.41 -19.90
C GLU A 79 -2.00 1.01 -18.57
N ARG A 80 -2.29 0.31 -17.47
CA ARG A 80 -1.89 0.74 -16.14
C ARG A 80 -0.38 0.71 -15.94
N LEU A 81 0.28 -0.29 -16.48
CA LEU A 81 1.75 -0.38 -16.46
C LEU A 81 2.36 0.77 -17.26
N THR A 82 1.84 1.05 -18.46
CA THR A 82 2.30 2.18 -19.30
C THR A 82 2.14 3.52 -18.57
N GLU A 83 0.99 3.76 -17.93
CA GLU A 83 0.73 4.98 -17.14
C GLU A 83 1.77 5.16 -16.04
N LEU A 84 1.99 4.11 -15.23
CA LEU A 84 2.86 4.21 -14.05
C LEU A 84 4.34 4.23 -14.39
N THR A 85 4.77 3.50 -15.42
CA THR A 85 6.16 3.56 -15.90
C THR A 85 6.50 4.95 -16.45
N ALA A 86 5.58 5.56 -17.21
CA ALA A 86 5.76 6.94 -17.69
C ALA A 86 5.77 7.96 -16.53
N LYS A 87 4.91 7.76 -15.52
CA LYS A 87 4.77 8.69 -14.38
C LYS A 87 5.95 8.64 -13.41
N PHE A 88 6.48 7.45 -13.12
CA PHE A 88 7.45 7.24 -12.05
C PHE A 88 8.85 6.83 -12.53
N GLY A 89 9.03 6.50 -13.81
CA GLY A 89 10.31 6.04 -14.36
C GLY A 89 10.72 4.62 -13.91
N VAL A 90 9.76 3.81 -13.44
CA VAL A 90 9.99 2.44 -12.98
C VAL A 90 9.92 1.44 -14.13
N LYS A 91 10.40 0.21 -13.89
CA LYS A 91 10.29 -0.90 -14.83
C LYS A 91 8.95 -1.62 -14.70
N SER A 92 8.53 -2.32 -15.75
CA SER A 92 7.41 -3.25 -15.73
C SER A 92 7.79 -4.59 -16.36
N SER A 93 7.22 -5.70 -15.86
CA SER A 93 7.38 -7.04 -16.42
C SER A 93 6.19 -7.93 -16.03
N ASP A 94 6.26 -9.22 -16.38
CA ASP A 94 5.42 -10.27 -15.79
C ASP A 94 5.85 -10.58 -14.34
N ASN A 95 4.99 -11.30 -13.60
CA ASN A 95 5.25 -11.59 -12.19
C ASN A 95 6.50 -12.43 -11.97
N SER A 96 6.71 -13.47 -12.76
CA SER A 96 7.85 -14.38 -12.63
C SER A 96 9.18 -13.69 -12.89
N SER A 97 9.24 -12.85 -13.91
CA SER A 97 10.44 -12.04 -14.23
C SER A 97 10.71 -10.97 -13.16
N ALA A 98 9.66 -10.35 -12.61
CA ALA A 98 9.78 -9.33 -11.57
C ALA A 98 10.42 -9.90 -10.30
N VAL A 99 9.98 -11.09 -9.86
CA VAL A 99 10.47 -11.69 -8.61
C VAL A 99 11.85 -12.31 -8.73
N LEU A 100 12.28 -12.72 -9.94
CA LEU A 100 13.53 -13.41 -10.18
C LEU A 100 14.76 -12.61 -9.70
N HIS A 101 14.69 -11.29 -9.80
CA HIS A 101 15.79 -10.39 -9.44
C HIS A 101 15.48 -9.53 -8.21
N ALA A 102 14.28 -9.69 -7.61
CA ALA A 102 13.87 -8.90 -6.47
C ALA A 102 14.49 -9.41 -5.17
N LYS A 103 14.96 -8.50 -4.32
CA LYS A 103 15.31 -8.77 -2.92
C LYS A 103 14.12 -8.62 -2.00
N ILE A 104 13.17 -7.77 -2.40
CA ILE A 104 11.91 -7.55 -1.67
C ILE A 104 10.76 -7.61 -2.68
N VAL A 105 9.74 -8.38 -2.35
CA VAL A 105 8.51 -8.54 -3.14
C VAL A 105 7.34 -8.06 -2.32
N PHE A 106 6.61 -7.07 -2.82
CA PHE A 106 5.31 -6.67 -2.29
C PHE A 106 4.19 -7.31 -3.11
N ALA A 107 3.36 -8.13 -2.48
CA ALA A 107 2.13 -8.65 -3.07
C ALA A 107 0.96 -7.72 -2.69
N VAL A 108 0.51 -6.92 -3.66
CA VAL A 108 -0.56 -5.91 -3.49
C VAL A 108 -1.77 -6.28 -4.33
N VAL A 109 -2.06 -7.57 -4.36
CA VAL A 109 -3.20 -8.15 -5.06
C VAL A 109 -4.40 -8.33 -4.12
N LYS A 110 -5.56 -8.61 -4.68
CA LYS A 110 -6.73 -8.97 -3.87
C LYS A 110 -6.55 -10.36 -3.26
N PRO A 111 -7.17 -10.64 -2.10
CA PRO A 111 -7.03 -11.93 -1.42
C PRO A 111 -7.37 -13.14 -2.32
N GLN A 112 -8.41 -13.04 -3.16
CA GLN A 112 -8.81 -14.11 -4.08
C GLN A 112 -7.79 -14.41 -5.17
N ASP A 113 -6.91 -13.46 -5.50
CA ASP A 113 -5.90 -13.60 -6.56
C ASP A 113 -4.56 -14.12 -6.00
N MET A 114 -4.41 -14.14 -4.65
CA MET A 114 -3.14 -14.46 -3.99
C MET A 114 -2.66 -15.87 -4.29
N ALA A 115 -3.54 -16.87 -4.25
CA ALA A 115 -3.16 -18.27 -4.47
C ALA A 115 -2.57 -18.48 -5.87
N ALA A 116 -3.22 -17.95 -6.90
CA ALA A 116 -2.75 -18.04 -8.28
C ALA A 116 -1.41 -17.32 -8.47
N LEU A 117 -1.26 -16.14 -7.87
CA LEU A 117 -0.01 -15.38 -7.88
C LEU A 117 1.14 -16.18 -7.25
N LEU A 118 0.93 -16.77 -6.08
CA LEU A 118 1.95 -17.55 -5.39
C LEU A 118 2.37 -18.79 -6.19
N ASP A 119 1.40 -19.50 -6.79
CA ASP A 119 1.67 -20.66 -7.64
C ASP A 119 2.48 -20.25 -8.89
N GLU A 120 2.21 -19.07 -9.48
CA GLU A 120 2.94 -18.54 -10.63
C GLU A 120 4.40 -18.20 -10.27
N ILE A 121 4.65 -17.53 -9.14
CA ILE A 121 5.98 -17.02 -8.78
C ILE A 121 6.83 -18.01 -7.99
N SER A 122 6.27 -19.11 -7.48
CA SER A 122 6.92 -20.04 -6.55
C SER A 122 8.26 -20.59 -7.05
N LYS A 123 8.38 -20.77 -8.37
CA LYS A 123 9.62 -21.30 -9.00
C LYS A 123 10.64 -20.21 -9.33
N SER A 124 10.24 -18.95 -9.32
CA SER A 124 11.06 -17.80 -9.72
C SER A 124 11.61 -17.03 -8.54
N ILE A 125 10.91 -17.05 -7.39
CA ILE A 125 11.35 -16.34 -6.18
C ILE A 125 12.66 -16.95 -5.66
N GLN A 126 13.61 -16.08 -5.31
CA GLN A 126 14.95 -16.50 -4.92
C GLN A 126 15.04 -16.72 -3.39
N PRO A 127 15.93 -17.64 -2.93
CA PRO A 127 16.23 -17.77 -1.51
C PRO A 127 16.64 -16.42 -0.89
N GLY A 128 16.11 -16.12 0.30
CA GLY A 128 16.38 -14.87 1.01
C GLY A 128 15.60 -13.64 0.50
N THR A 129 14.72 -13.81 -0.47
CA THR A 129 13.79 -12.74 -0.87
C THR A 129 12.75 -12.50 0.25
N LEU A 130 12.66 -11.28 0.75
CA LEU A 130 11.62 -10.88 1.70
C LEU A 130 10.28 -10.70 0.96
N PHE A 131 9.29 -11.50 1.33
CA PHE A 131 7.95 -11.41 0.76
C PHE A 131 7.00 -10.65 1.71
N ILE A 132 6.44 -9.54 1.25
CA ILE A 132 5.56 -8.66 2.01
C ILE A 132 4.17 -8.72 1.41
N SER A 133 3.22 -9.32 2.12
CA SER A 133 1.82 -9.43 1.69
C SER A 133 0.97 -8.29 2.25
N MET A 134 0.28 -7.57 1.38
CA MET A 134 -0.70 -6.53 1.74
C MET A 134 -2.16 -7.00 1.51
N ALA A 135 -2.37 -8.30 1.31
CA ALA A 135 -3.69 -8.88 1.09
C ALA A 135 -4.40 -9.14 2.43
N ALA A 136 -5.59 -8.56 2.60
CA ALA A 136 -6.42 -8.78 3.78
C ALA A 136 -6.82 -10.26 3.92
N GLY A 137 -6.84 -10.79 5.15
CA GLY A 137 -7.31 -12.16 5.43
C GLY A 137 -6.38 -13.29 4.99
N THR A 138 -5.24 -12.99 4.32
CA THR A 138 -4.27 -14.02 3.91
C THR A 138 -3.21 -14.17 5.00
N THR A 139 -3.14 -15.35 5.62
CA THR A 139 -2.19 -15.62 6.71
C THR A 139 -0.78 -15.90 6.19
N THR A 140 0.23 -15.65 7.03
CA THR A 140 1.62 -15.98 6.71
C THR A 140 1.80 -17.47 6.45
N GLU A 141 1.11 -18.33 7.20
CA GLU A 141 1.11 -19.78 7.02
C GLU A 141 0.58 -20.18 5.64
N SER A 142 -0.55 -19.61 5.18
CA SER A 142 -1.12 -19.92 3.87
C SER A 142 -0.19 -19.53 2.72
N ILE A 143 0.61 -18.48 2.89
CA ILE A 143 1.62 -18.06 1.91
C ILE A 143 2.83 -19.00 1.96
N GLN A 144 3.29 -19.37 3.16
CA GLN A 144 4.44 -20.28 3.35
C GLN A 144 4.22 -21.65 2.72
N GLN A 145 2.99 -22.15 2.73
CA GLN A 145 2.66 -23.44 2.10
C GLN A 145 2.83 -23.45 0.57
N ARG A 146 2.89 -22.29 -0.08
CA ARG A 146 2.98 -22.14 -1.54
C ARG A 146 4.33 -21.61 -2.03
N LEU A 147 5.09 -20.97 -1.18
CA LEU A 147 6.44 -20.46 -1.52
C LEU A 147 7.51 -21.45 -1.07
N PRO A 148 8.74 -21.35 -1.61
CA PRO A 148 9.87 -22.17 -1.16
C PRO A 148 10.05 -22.09 0.35
N ASN A 149 10.38 -23.23 0.96
CA ASN A 149 10.63 -23.30 2.40
C ASN A 149 11.74 -22.32 2.81
N GLY A 150 11.55 -21.66 3.93
CA GLY A 150 12.51 -20.66 4.42
C GLY A 150 12.29 -19.24 3.88
N THR A 151 11.32 -19.00 3.00
CA THR A 151 10.99 -17.64 2.54
C THR A 151 10.50 -16.79 3.71
N PRO A 152 11.17 -15.66 4.03
CA PRO A 152 10.70 -14.75 5.06
C PRO A 152 9.46 -14.00 4.56
N ILE A 153 8.38 -14.03 5.36
CA ILE A 153 7.09 -13.45 4.99
C ILE A 153 6.65 -12.45 6.06
N VAL A 154 6.34 -11.24 5.64
CA VAL A 154 5.69 -10.22 6.50
C VAL A 154 4.28 -9.96 5.98
N ARG A 155 3.29 -10.19 6.83
CA ARG A 155 1.90 -9.81 6.56
C ARG A 155 1.68 -8.37 6.99
N VAL A 156 1.02 -7.59 6.14
CA VAL A 156 0.75 -6.16 6.38
C VAL A 156 -0.73 -5.86 6.20
N MET A 157 -1.31 -5.15 7.14
CA MET A 157 -2.63 -4.56 6.99
C MET A 157 -2.51 -3.03 6.94
N PRO A 158 -2.51 -2.43 5.75
CA PRO A 158 -2.51 -0.99 5.58
C PRO A 158 -3.93 -0.43 5.62
N ASN A 159 -4.07 0.89 5.57
CA ASN A 159 -5.35 1.56 5.38
C ASN A 159 -5.31 2.64 4.30
N THR A 160 -6.48 3.13 3.88
CA THR A 160 -6.60 4.07 2.76
C THR A 160 -5.91 5.43 2.92
N PRO A 161 -5.70 6.02 4.12
CA PRO A 161 -4.90 7.23 4.26
C PRO A 161 -3.44 7.10 3.81
N ALA A 162 -2.94 5.88 3.56
CA ALA A 162 -1.67 5.64 2.87
C ALA A 162 -1.56 6.36 1.51
N LEU A 163 -2.70 6.64 0.84
CA LEU A 163 -2.76 7.41 -0.41
C LEU A 163 -2.25 8.85 -0.27
N VAL A 164 -2.19 9.36 0.94
CA VAL A 164 -1.75 10.72 1.28
C VAL A 164 -0.68 10.72 2.38
N ASP A 165 0.06 9.64 2.51
CA ASP A 165 1.17 9.43 3.46
C ASP A 165 0.75 9.57 4.95
N LYS A 166 -0.52 9.36 5.23
CA LYS A 166 -1.11 9.39 6.58
C LYS A 166 -1.68 8.02 6.96
N GLY A 167 -1.16 6.98 6.32
CA GLY A 167 -1.57 5.60 6.58
C GLY A 167 -1.16 5.09 7.95
N MET A 168 -1.82 4.01 8.34
CA MET A 168 -1.41 3.14 9.43
C MET A 168 -1.25 1.74 8.83
N SER A 169 -0.09 1.14 9.02
CA SER A 169 0.20 -0.24 8.63
C SER A 169 0.52 -1.07 9.86
N ALA A 170 -0.18 -2.17 10.06
CA ALA A 170 0.19 -3.16 11.07
C ALA A 170 0.93 -4.32 10.39
N ILE A 171 2.12 -4.66 10.88
CA ILE A 171 2.94 -5.74 10.34
C ILE A 171 3.01 -6.92 11.31
N SER A 172 3.04 -8.13 10.76
CA SER A 172 3.19 -9.38 11.50
C SER A 172 4.17 -10.30 10.81
N PRO A 173 5.17 -10.84 11.53
CA PRO A 173 6.15 -11.77 10.96
C PRO A 173 5.57 -13.17 10.76
N GLY A 174 5.96 -13.85 9.68
CA GLY A 174 5.88 -15.29 9.55
C GLY A 174 7.05 -15.98 10.27
N SER A 175 7.04 -17.33 10.28
CA SER A 175 7.97 -18.14 11.08
C SER A 175 9.45 -18.03 10.66
N HIS A 176 9.72 -17.59 9.43
CA HIS A 176 11.10 -17.45 8.90
C HIS A 176 11.59 -15.99 8.89
N CYS A 177 10.85 -15.06 9.51
CA CYS A 177 11.29 -13.69 9.68
C CYS A 177 12.18 -13.53 10.91
N ASP A 178 13.25 -12.76 10.76
CA ASP A 178 14.06 -12.21 11.84
C ASP A 178 13.78 -10.70 12.04
N GLU A 179 14.49 -10.08 12.97
CA GLU A 179 14.36 -8.65 13.29
C GLU A 179 14.76 -7.74 12.11
N GLU A 180 15.72 -8.16 11.30
CA GLU A 180 16.16 -7.37 10.14
C GLU A 180 15.10 -7.33 9.05
N HIS A 181 14.40 -8.44 8.80
CA HIS A 181 13.26 -8.48 7.88
C HIS A 181 12.12 -7.55 8.32
N LEU A 182 11.81 -7.54 9.62
CA LEU A 182 10.80 -6.65 10.18
C LEU A 182 11.20 -5.18 10.05
N LYS A 183 12.45 -4.86 10.35
CA LYS A 183 12.99 -3.51 10.24
C LYS A 183 12.97 -3.02 8.80
N GLN A 184 13.33 -3.87 7.82
CA GLN A 184 13.23 -3.53 6.41
C GLN A 184 11.79 -3.26 5.98
N ALA A 185 10.85 -4.11 6.38
CA ALA A 185 9.43 -3.92 6.09
C ALA A 185 8.91 -2.61 6.72
N GLU A 186 9.24 -2.34 7.98
CA GLU A 186 8.84 -1.11 8.70
C GLU A 186 9.40 0.13 8.00
N GLN A 187 10.68 0.13 7.64
CA GLN A 187 11.33 1.23 6.95
C GLN A 187 10.65 1.55 5.61
N LEU A 188 10.38 0.55 4.79
CA LEU A 188 9.75 0.74 3.48
C LEU A 188 8.30 1.25 3.63
N LEU A 189 7.53 0.66 4.54
CA LEU A 189 6.15 1.02 4.79
C LEU A 189 5.99 2.38 5.49
N SER A 190 7.02 2.87 6.18
CA SER A 190 7.02 4.21 6.80
C SER A 190 6.87 5.34 5.77
N SER A 191 7.18 5.08 4.50
CA SER A 191 6.89 5.98 3.38
C SER A 191 5.40 6.25 3.16
N LEU A 192 4.52 5.39 3.71
CA LEU A 192 3.06 5.50 3.62
C LEU A 192 2.41 6.08 4.89
N GLY A 193 3.15 6.22 5.98
CA GLY A 193 2.66 6.68 7.26
C GLY A 193 3.27 5.93 8.45
N LYS A 194 2.48 5.70 9.49
CA LYS A 194 2.93 5.00 10.70
C LYS A 194 2.87 3.48 10.53
N VAL A 195 3.84 2.79 11.13
CA VAL A 195 3.90 1.33 11.15
C VAL A 195 3.94 0.86 12.61
N ILE A 196 3.23 -0.22 12.91
CA ILE A 196 3.29 -0.90 14.20
C ILE A 196 3.43 -2.41 13.98
N GLN A 197 4.12 -3.09 14.87
CA GLN A 197 4.16 -4.54 14.89
C GLN A 197 3.09 -5.10 15.79
N VAL A 198 2.37 -6.13 15.32
CA VAL A 198 1.37 -6.86 16.10
C VAL A 198 1.53 -8.38 15.90
N ALA A 199 1.09 -9.18 16.86
CA ALA A 199 0.97 -10.62 16.63
C ALA A 199 -0.09 -10.90 15.54
N GLU A 200 0.17 -11.86 14.63
CA GLU A 200 -0.69 -12.13 13.48
C GLU A 200 -2.15 -12.41 13.86
N LYS A 201 -2.39 -13.06 15.00
CA LYS A 201 -3.74 -13.32 15.54
C LYS A 201 -4.59 -12.06 15.77
N HIS A 202 -3.96 -10.87 15.82
CA HIS A 202 -4.64 -9.59 16.00
C HIS A 202 -4.93 -8.86 14.69
N GLN A 203 -4.50 -9.38 13.53
CA GLN A 203 -4.66 -8.71 12.23
C GLN A 203 -6.13 -8.48 11.83
N ASP A 204 -7.04 -9.35 12.26
CA ASP A 204 -8.47 -9.16 11.99
C ASP A 204 -9.04 -8.01 12.83
N ALA A 205 -8.61 -7.87 14.08
CA ALA A 205 -8.96 -6.71 14.91
C ALA A 205 -8.37 -5.41 14.34
N VAL A 206 -7.12 -5.44 13.83
CA VAL A 206 -6.51 -4.31 13.11
C VAL A 206 -7.34 -3.96 11.89
N THR A 207 -7.79 -4.94 11.11
CA THR A 207 -8.64 -4.72 9.94
C THR A 207 -9.93 -4.01 10.32
N ALA A 208 -10.60 -4.46 11.38
CA ALA A 208 -11.85 -3.86 11.86
C ALA A 208 -11.67 -2.41 12.34
N ILE A 209 -10.58 -2.11 13.07
CA ILE A 209 -10.34 -0.79 13.67
C ILE A 209 -9.67 0.17 12.67
N SER A 210 -8.52 -0.22 12.14
CA SER A 210 -7.67 0.65 11.32
C SER A 210 -7.92 0.48 9.82
N GLY A 211 -8.07 -0.74 9.35
CA GLY A 211 -8.30 -1.03 7.92
C GLY A 211 -9.62 -0.45 7.44
N SER A 212 -10.71 -0.71 8.15
CA SER A 212 -12.06 -0.24 7.85
C SER A 212 -12.39 1.14 8.46
N GLY A 213 -11.63 1.58 9.46
CA GLY A 213 -11.86 2.83 10.20
C GLY A 213 -12.13 4.05 9.32
N PRO A 214 -11.34 4.32 8.28
CA PRO A 214 -11.60 5.44 7.38
C PRO A 214 -12.98 5.41 6.72
N ALA A 215 -13.51 4.21 6.43
CA ALA A 215 -14.85 4.07 5.86
C ALA A 215 -15.94 4.50 6.84
N TYR A 216 -15.76 4.23 8.14
CA TYR A 216 -16.69 4.66 9.19
C TYR A 216 -16.72 6.19 9.30
N ILE A 217 -15.55 6.83 9.26
CA ILE A 217 -15.45 8.29 9.29
C ILE A 217 -16.10 8.91 8.05
N PHE A 218 -15.86 8.37 6.87
CA PHE A 218 -16.50 8.84 5.63
C PHE A 218 -18.03 8.72 5.69
N TYR A 219 -18.55 7.65 6.30
CA TYR A 219 -20.00 7.49 6.50
C TYR A 219 -20.57 8.57 7.43
N VAL A 220 -19.88 8.87 8.54
CA VAL A 220 -20.29 9.95 9.46
C VAL A 220 -20.25 11.30 8.76
N VAL A 221 -19.17 11.62 8.05
CA VAL A 221 -19.04 12.87 7.27
C VAL A 221 -20.16 13.00 6.24
N GLU A 222 -20.50 11.92 5.51
CA GLU A 222 -21.60 11.93 4.55
C GLU A 222 -22.95 12.20 5.24
N ALA A 223 -23.22 11.57 6.38
CA ALA A 223 -24.44 11.80 7.16
C ALA A 223 -24.55 13.26 7.67
N MET A 224 -23.42 13.87 8.07
CA MET A 224 -23.41 15.28 8.49
C MET A 224 -23.71 16.22 7.33
N ILE A 225 -23.15 15.96 6.13
CA ILE A 225 -23.46 16.73 4.92
C ILE A 225 -24.94 16.63 4.57
N GLU A 226 -25.51 15.41 4.60
CA GLU A 226 -26.94 15.19 4.33
C GLU A 226 -27.82 15.93 5.36
N ALA A 227 -27.47 15.90 6.63
CA ALA A 227 -28.18 16.65 7.67
C ALA A 227 -28.16 18.17 7.40
N GLY A 228 -26.99 18.70 6.98
CA GLY A 228 -26.88 20.11 6.58
C GLY A 228 -27.82 20.48 5.41
N VAL A 229 -27.91 19.61 4.41
CA VAL A 229 -28.82 19.78 3.27
C VAL A 229 -30.27 19.72 3.71
N LEU A 230 -30.65 18.80 4.61
CA LEU A 230 -31.98 18.68 5.17
C LEU A 230 -32.39 19.94 5.94
N LEU A 231 -31.43 20.61 6.59
CA LEU A 231 -31.64 21.90 7.29
C LEU A 231 -31.65 23.10 6.35
N GLY A 232 -31.62 22.91 5.04
CA GLY A 232 -31.78 23.96 4.02
C GLY A 232 -30.45 24.55 3.50
N LEU A 233 -29.29 24.01 3.87
CA LEU A 233 -28.04 24.47 3.32
C LEU A 233 -27.84 23.93 1.89
N PRO A 234 -27.25 24.72 0.96
CA PRO A 234 -26.75 24.20 -0.28
C PRO A 234 -25.70 23.08 -0.01
N ARG A 235 -25.71 21.99 -0.80
CA ARG A 235 -24.80 20.87 -0.61
C ARG A 235 -23.33 21.30 -0.57
N ALA A 236 -22.92 22.22 -1.44
CA ALA A 236 -21.55 22.74 -1.45
C ALA A 236 -21.18 23.40 -0.11
N THR A 237 -22.09 24.17 0.48
CA THR A 237 -21.91 24.80 1.79
C THR A 237 -21.83 23.75 2.90
N ALA A 238 -22.77 22.79 2.94
CA ALA A 238 -22.73 21.69 3.90
C ALA A 238 -21.42 20.88 3.81
N THR A 239 -20.94 20.58 2.59
CA THR A 239 -19.66 19.88 2.37
C THR A 239 -18.45 20.68 2.87
N THR A 240 -18.48 22.02 2.75
CA THR A 240 -17.38 22.87 3.20
C THR A 240 -17.33 23.03 4.72
N LEU A 241 -18.50 22.97 5.37
CA LEU A 241 -18.62 23.07 6.82
C LEU A 241 -18.27 21.77 7.56
N THR A 242 -18.35 20.63 6.89
CA THR A 242 -18.04 19.30 7.46
C THR A 242 -16.62 18.89 7.19
#